data_368b51fc08b60701a3259f7fff64b772
#
_entry.id   368b51fc08b60701a3259f7fff64b772
#
_cell.length_a   1.000
_cell.length_b   1.000
_cell.length_c   1.000
_cell.angle_alpha   90.00
_cell.angle_beta   90.00
_cell.angle_gamma   90.00
#
_symmetry.space_group_name_H-M   'P 1'
#
loop_
_entity.id
_entity.type
_entity.pdbx_description
1 polymer ?
#
loop_
_entity_poly.entity_id
_entity_poly.type
_entity_poly.pdbx_seq_one_letter_code
_entity_poly.pdbx_strand_id
1 'polypeptide(L)'
;SNDTVPATAAEILLQEGKMNIILPDGSFDEANAERAWNATPDIPAKIFLNIGERLQELLEVLHRFFEREYFRLDLDRAAFLYYGILMGYEDEKKDSIEETSECFWDYFLFDYHLLRSDKRPLEFFYERTCLPESDDYDEEFAKRNRDVLEELCKARLAIFKIDSYTDDGAFYCTDWLSGEKYTLSLPLEESEDLNDAILLGHIFYNESMIMNYVSCLKIGKVAQKRLFNTLKSCKEWYNIQDPAADWEAFIARNPMLLRHMVFLYSAFVNLNNFNYETEHKNYLPTEIDYKDRVILRIRQMMEPYHFAERDIKLVIQLWSDFKVKFCREVRMPDIWAAGAIFDFIKTNGVYNYDDEKIAELCHNVPLDVMRRMAKEIWVTLGIEKHDPRYINEEGILLMALS
;
A
#
# COMPACT_ATOMS: atom_id res chain seq x y z
N SER A 1 -25.50 -8.15 18.83
CA SER A 1 -24.45 -7.28 18.31
C SER A 1 -24.18 -7.70 16.88
N ASN A 2 -24.64 -6.91 15.96
CA ASN A 2 -24.35 -7.13 14.56
C ASN A 2 -22.95 -6.61 14.29
N ASP A 3 -21.99 -7.51 14.23
CA ASP A 3 -20.68 -7.25 13.67
C ASP A 3 -20.84 -7.15 12.15
N THR A 4 -21.39 -6.03 11.70
CA THR A 4 -21.44 -5.73 10.28
C THR A 4 -20.08 -5.22 9.87
N VAL A 5 -19.33 -6.07 9.17
CA VAL A 5 -18.23 -5.62 8.30
C VAL A 5 -18.80 -4.47 7.45
N PRO A 6 -18.14 -3.31 7.39
CA PRO A 6 -18.64 -2.24 6.55
C PRO A 6 -18.79 -2.76 5.12
N ALA A 7 -20.02 -2.73 4.63
CA ALA A 7 -20.31 -3.11 3.26
C ALA A 7 -19.54 -2.19 2.31
N THR A 8 -19.00 -2.73 1.25
CA THR A 8 -18.41 -1.91 0.18
C THR A 8 -19.53 -1.06 -0.45
N ALA A 9 -19.19 0.10 -0.98
CA ALA A 9 -20.19 0.92 -1.68
C ALA A 9 -20.84 0.15 -2.83
N ALA A 10 -20.09 -0.73 -3.49
CA ALA A 10 -20.64 -1.61 -4.52
C ALA A 10 -21.70 -2.56 -3.97
N GLU A 11 -21.49 -3.14 -2.79
CA GLU A 11 -22.49 -4.02 -2.13
C GLU A 11 -23.73 -3.25 -1.71
N ILE A 12 -23.56 -2.04 -1.18
CA ILE A 12 -24.68 -1.15 -0.83
C ILE A 12 -25.49 -0.80 -2.09
N LEU A 13 -24.78 -0.39 -3.15
CA LEU A 13 -25.41 -0.03 -4.43
C LEU A 13 -26.09 -1.22 -5.10
N LEU A 14 -25.53 -2.42 -4.98
CA LEU A 14 -26.15 -3.67 -5.42
C LEU A 14 -27.45 -3.96 -4.68
N GLN A 15 -27.46 -3.84 -3.36
CA GLN A 15 -28.64 -4.07 -2.51
C GLN A 15 -29.76 -3.07 -2.79
N GLU A 16 -29.42 -1.84 -3.16
CA GLU A 16 -30.36 -0.76 -3.44
C GLU A 16 -30.72 -0.64 -4.93
N GLY A 17 -30.21 -1.54 -5.78
CA GLY A 17 -30.39 -1.47 -7.23
C GLY A 17 -29.58 -0.37 -7.91
N LYS A 18 -28.57 0.16 -7.23
CA LYS A 18 -27.67 1.19 -7.71
C LYS A 18 -26.26 0.60 -7.78
N MET A 19 -25.57 0.77 -8.87
CA MET A 19 -24.33 0.04 -9.11
C MET A 19 -23.23 0.95 -9.63
N ASN A 20 -22.00 0.58 -9.32
CA ASN A 20 -20.83 1.11 -10.00
C ASN A 20 -20.82 0.69 -11.46
N ILE A 21 -19.98 1.35 -12.26
CA ILE A 21 -19.78 1.02 -13.68
C ILE A 21 -19.32 -0.43 -13.84
N ILE A 22 -18.51 -0.89 -12.88
CA ILE A 22 -17.99 -2.25 -12.84
C ILE A 22 -18.61 -2.94 -11.65
N LEU A 23 -19.25 -4.05 -11.88
CA LEU A 23 -19.89 -4.86 -10.84
C LEU A 23 -18.87 -5.65 -10.03
N PRO A 24 -19.23 -6.11 -8.81
CA PRO A 24 -18.35 -6.91 -7.96
C PRO A 24 -17.80 -8.18 -8.62
N ASP A 25 -18.52 -8.76 -9.57
CA ASP A 25 -18.07 -9.93 -10.35
C ASP A 25 -17.13 -9.56 -11.51
N GLY A 26 -16.77 -8.28 -11.64
CA GLY A 26 -15.96 -7.76 -12.73
C GLY A 26 -16.72 -7.52 -14.02
N SER A 27 -18.03 -7.73 -14.04
CA SER A 27 -18.86 -7.43 -15.19
C SER A 27 -19.10 -5.93 -15.32
N PHE A 28 -19.54 -5.52 -16.51
CA PHE A 28 -19.77 -4.13 -16.86
C PHE A 28 -21.26 -3.79 -16.85
N ASP A 29 -21.63 -2.72 -16.17
CA ASP A 29 -22.98 -2.19 -16.17
C ASP A 29 -23.13 -1.09 -17.22
N GLU A 30 -23.67 -1.42 -18.37
CA GLU A 30 -23.83 -0.50 -19.51
C GLU A 30 -24.68 0.73 -19.17
N ALA A 31 -25.75 0.56 -18.41
CA ALA A 31 -26.67 1.65 -18.07
C ALA A 31 -25.99 2.66 -17.13
N ASN A 32 -25.29 2.19 -16.14
CA ASN A 32 -24.53 3.05 -15.23
C ASN A 32 -23.28 3.65 -15.90
N ALA A 33 -22.66 2.90 -16.81
CA ALA A 33 -21.56 3.41 -17.61
C ALA A 33 -21.99 4.56 -18.52
N GLU A 34 -23.12 4.43 -19.18
CA GLU A 34 -23.68 5.49 -20.01
C GLU A 34 -24.04 6.74 -19.21
N ARG A 35 -24.59 6.55 -18.01
CA ARG A 35 -24.88 7.65 -17.08
C ARG A 35 -23.62 8.37 -16.64
N ALA A 36 -22.61 7.63 -16.19
CA ALA A 36 -21.34 8.18 -15.78
C ALA A 36 -20.60 8.86 -16.94
N TRP A 37 -20.69 8.28 -18.14
CA TRP A 37 -20.15 8.88 -19.35
C TRP A 37 -20.75 10.24 -19.64
N ASN A 38 -22.08 10.36 -19.56
CA ASN A 38 -22.77 11.63 -19.78
C ASN A 38 -22.46 12.67 -18.69
N ALA A 39 -22.15 12.21 -17.48
CA ALA A 39 -21.77 13.07 -16.36
C ALA A 39 -20.31 13.58 -16.43
N THR A 40 -19.46 12.93 -17.22
CA THR A 40 -18.03 13.30 -17.39
C THR A 40 -17.67 13.48 -18.85
N PRO A 41 -18.11 14.60 -19.48
CA PRO A 41 -17.94 14.81 -20.92
C PRO A 41 -16.48 14.90 -21.39
N ASP A 42 -15.55 15.16 -20.49
CA ASP A 42 -14.12 15.27 -20.81
C ASP A 42 -13.42 13.92 -20.95
N ILE A 43 -14.07 12.82 -20.56
CA ILE A 43 -13.55 11.47 -20.75
C ILE A 43 -13.80 11.03 -22.19
N PRO A 44 -12.75 10.68 -22.97
CA PRO A 44 -12.95 10.18 -24.32
C PRO A 44 -13.80 8.91 -24.34
N ALA A 45 -14.90 8.92 -25.08
CA ALA A 45 -15.85 7.81 -25.17
C ALA A 45 -15.18 6.46 -25.43
N LYS A 46 -14.21 6.45 -26.34
CA LYS A 46 -13.47 5.25 -26.70
C LYS A 46 -12.70 4.63 -25.52
N ILE A 47 -12.06 5.43 -24.68
CA ILE A 47 -11.28 4.94 -23.53
C ILE A 47 -12.24 4.40 -22.47
N PHE A 48 -13.28 5.15 -22.16
CA PHE A 48 -14.28 4.76 -21.17
C PHE A 48 -14.97 3.43 -21.50
N LEU A 49 -15.49 3.29 -22.70
CA LEU A 49 -16.11 2.06 -23.16
C LEU A 49 -15.13 0.89 -23.23
N ASN A 50 -13.90 1.14 -23.68
CA ASN A 50 -12.85 0.12 -23.73
C ASN A 50 -12.49 -0.41 -22.34
N ILE A 51 -12.42 0.44 -21.32
CA ILE A 51 -12.18 0.00 -19.94
C ILE A 51 -13.30 -0.96 -19.51
N GLY A 52 -14.56 -0.57 -19.68
CA GLY A 52 -15.69 -1.39 -19.30
C GLY A 52 -15.79 -2.71 -20.06
N GLU A 53 -15.72 -2.67 -21.37
CA GLU A 53 -15.84 -3.85 -22.24
C GLU A 53 -14.71 -4.87 -22.05
N ARG A 54 -13.50 -4.39 -21.71
CA ARG A 54 -12.30 -5.23 -21.64
C ARG A 54 -11.83 -5.57 -20.24
N LEU A 55 -12.39 -4.90 -19.23
CA LEU A 55 -11.86 -5.05 -17.88
C LEU A 55 -11.97 -6.48 -17.38
N GLN A 56 -13.07 -7.18 -17.67
CA GLN A 56 -13.22 -8.58 -17.28
C GLN A 56 -12.17 -9.47 -17.94
N GLU A 57 -11.93 -9.29 -19.24
CA GLU A 57 -10.88 -10.04 -19.96
C GLU A 57 -9.48 -9.72 -19.37
N LEU A 58 -9.23 -8.44 -19.08
CA LEU A 58 -7.97 -8.01 -18.48
C LEU A 58 -7.77 -8.55 -17.06
N LEU A 59 -8.82 -8.56 -16.24
CA LEU A 59 -8.77 -9.15 -14.91
C LEU A 59 -8.44 -10.63 -14.95
N GLU A 60 -9.03 -11.40 -15.86
CA GLU A 60 -8.69 -12.82 -16.04
C GLU A 60 -7.22 -13.02 -16.46
N VAL A 61 -6.71 -12.17 -17.34
CA VAL A 61 -5.31 -12.21 -17.77
C VAL A 61 -4.38 -11.84 -16.62
N LEU A 62 -4.72 -10.80 -15.87
CA LEU A 62 -3.95 -10.35 -14.70
C LEU A 62 -3.92 -11.42 -13.60
N HIS A 63 -5.07 -12.03 -13.30
CA HIS A 63 -5.14 -13.12 -12.32
C HIS A 63 -4.23 -14.28 -12.75
N ARG A 64 -4.34 -14.76 -13.98
CA ARG A 64 -3.50 -15.84 -14.49
C ARG A 64 -2.02 -15.49 -14.46
N PHE A 65 -1.66 -14.26 -14.76
CA PHE A 65 -0.27 -13.80 -14.72
C PHE A 65 0.30 -13.85 -13.30
N PHE A 66 -0.43 -13.36 -12.31
CA PHE A 66 0.04 -13.30 -10.92
C PHE A 66 -0.23 -14.58 -10.12
N GLU A 67 -0.99 -15.54 -10.62
CA GLU A 67 -1.11 -16.89 -10.06
C GLU A 67 0.09 -17.78 -10.38
N ARG A 68 1.04 -17.34 -11.18
CA ARG A 68 2.28 -18.06 -11.44
C ARG A 68 3.07 -18.27 -10.14
N GLU A 69 3.77 -19.39 -10.05
CA GLU A 69 4.60 -19.75 -8.89
C GLU A 69 5.59 -18.63 -8.49
N TYR A 70 6.08 -17.88 -9.47
CA TYR A 70 6.97 -16.74 -9.24
C TYR A 70 6.39 -15.70 -8.27
N PHE A 71 5.07 -15.50 -8.26
CA PHE A 71 4.39 -14.49 -7.45
C PHE A 71 3.73 -15.06 -6.19
N ARG A 72 3.90 -16.36 -5.90
CA ARG A 72 3.24 -16.97 -4.74
C ARG A 72 3.57 -16.28 -3.43
N LEU A 73 4.83 -15.94 -3.21
CA LEU A 73 5.27 -15.22 -2.01
C LEU A 73 4.69 -13.80 -1.92
N ASP A 74 4.56 -13.13 -3.05
CA ASP A 74 3.91 -11.83 -3.12
C ASP A 74 2.42 -11.93 -2.76
N LEU A 75 1.72 -12.90 -3.28
CA LEU A 75 0.31 -13.14 -2.95
C LEU A 75 0.12 -13.48 -1.47
N ASP A 76 0.96 -14.34 -0.93
CA ASP A 76 0.92 -14.72 0.50
C ASP A 76 1.19 -13.50 1.40
N ARG A 77 2.18 -12.68 1.05
CA ARG A 77 2.49 -11.45 1.78
C ARG A 77 1.35 -10.42 1.66
N ALA A 78 0.84 -10.21 0.46
CA ALA A 78 -0.28 -9.30 0.25
C ALA A 78 -1.51 -9.72 1.04
N ALA A 79 -1.83 -11.01 1.05
CA ALA A 79 -2.92 -11.57 1.86
C ALA A 79 -2.68 -11.35 3.36
N PHE A 80 -1.47 -11.56 3.84
CA PHE A 80 -1.10 -11.28 5.22
C PHE A 80 -1.29 -9.80 5.58
N LEU A 81 -0.81 -8.89 4.75
CA LEU A 81 -0.96 -7.45 4.97
C LEU A 81 -2.43 -7.01 4.93
N TYR A 82 -3.20 -7.56 4.01
CA TYR A 82 -4.60 -7.19 3.83
C TYR A 82 -5.50 -7.72 4.96
N TYR A 83 -5.29 -8.95 5.41
CA TYR A 83 -6.18 -9.62 6.37
C TYR A 83 -5.56 -9.82 7.75
N GLY A 84 -4.24 -9.95 7.85
CA GLY A 84 -3.61 -10.63 8.97
C GLY A 84 -3.14 -9.75 10.11
N ILE A 85 -2.72 -8.53 9.85
CA ILE A 85 -2.05 -7.71 10.87
C ILE A 85 -3.00 -7.34 12.02
N LEU A 86 -4.26 -7.05 11.71
CA LEU A 86 -5.25 -6.57 12.69
C LEU A 86 -6.26 -7.64 13.12
N MET A 87 -6.51 -8.63 12.29
CA MET A 87 -7.60 -9.60 12.49
C MET A 87 -7.13 -10.93 13.09
N GLY A 88 -5.82 -11.08 13.37
CA GLY A 88 -5.28 -12.37 13.79
C GLY A 88 -5.43 -13.38 12.66
N TYR A 89 -4.53 -13.37 11.71
CA TYR A 89 -4.52 -14.28 10.59
C TYR A 89 -4.37 -15.73 11.06
N GLU A 90 -5.45 -16.49 11.00
CA GLU A 90 -5.44 -17.93 11.22
C GLU A 90 -5.30 -18.63 9.86
N ASP A 91 -4.40 -19.61 9.79
CA ASP A 91 -4.12 -20.36 8.55
C ASP A 91 -5.39 -21.01 7.96
N GLU A 92 -6.36 -21.32 8.81
CA GLU A 92 -7.65 -21.90 8.40
C GLU A 92 -8.54 -20.96 7.57
N LYS A 93 -8.28 -19.64 7.64
CA LYS A 93 -9.01 -18.65 6.84
C LYS A 93 -8.37 -18.37 5.49
N LYS A 94 -7.20 -18.92 5.23
CA LYS A 94 -6.43 -18.71 4.01
C LYS A 94 -7.20 -19.17 2.77
N ASP A 95 -7.82 -20.33 2.83
CA ASP A 95 -8.59 -20.89 1.72
C ASP A 95 -9.90 -20.12 1.45
N SER A 96 -10.53 -19.57 2.51
CA SER A 96 -11.73 -18.74 2.38
C SER A 96 -11.43 -17.31 1.88
N ILE A 97 -10.21 -16.86 1.98
CA ILE A 97 -9.73 -15.56 1.52
C ILE A 97 -9.62 -15.51 0.00
N GLU A 98 -9.19 -16.61 -0.62
CA GLU A 98 -9.11 -16.72 -2.08
C GLU A 98 -10.47 -16.63 -2.76
N GLU A 99 -11.53 -17.10 -2.10
CA GLU A 99 -12.89 -17.11 -2.63
C GLU A 99 -13.64 -15.78 -2.49
N THR A 100 -13.25 -14.88 -1.56
CA THR A 100 -14.10 -13.77 -1.14
C THR A 100 -13.67 -12.41 -1.61
N SER A 101 -12.57 -12.24 -2.40
CA SER A 101 -12.11 -10.88 -2.43
C SER A 101 -11.63 -10.34 -3.75
N GLU A 102 -12.58 -9.89 -4.52
CA GLU A 102 -12.33 -8.92 -5.58
C GLU A 102 -11.70 -7.63 -5.01
N CYS A 103 -12.04 -7.25 -3.77
CA CYS A 103 -11.40 -6.15 -3.04
C CYS A 103 -9.92 -6.42 -2.72
N PHE A 104 -9.56 -7.67 -2.43
CA PHE A 104 -8.16 -8.07 -2.27
C PHE A 104 -7.38 -7.89 -3.57
N TRP A 105 -7.95 -8.28 -4.71
CA TRP A 105 -7.31 -8.12 -6.01
C TRP A 105 -7.13 -6.65 -6.39
N ASP A 106 -8.08 -5.78 -6.05
CA ASP A 106 -7.91 -4.33 -6.20
C ASP A 106 -6.71 -3.83 -5.39
N TYR A 107 -6.62 -4.23 -4.14
CA TYR A 107 -5.45 -3.93 -3.32
C TYR A 107 -4.16 -4.48 -3.94
N PHE A 108 -4.14 -5.75 -4.30
CA PHE A 108 -2.96 -6.39 -4.85
C PHE A 108 -2.49 -5.71 -6.13
N LEU A 109 -3.39 -5.49 -7.07
CA LEU A 109 -3.04 -4.94 -8.39
C LEU A 109 -2.63 -3.47 -8.34
N PHE A 110 -3.31 -2.66 -7.54
CA PHE A 110 -3.15 -1.20 -7.57
C PHE A 110 -2.34 -0.62 -6.42
N ASP A 111 -2.20 -1.31 -5.30
CA ASP A 111 -1.59 -0.74 -4.09
C ASP A 111 -0.35 -1.50 -3.60
N TYR A 112 -0.37 -2.82 -3.67
CA TYR A 112 0.73 -3.66 -3.18
C TYR A 112 2.02 -3.38 -3.94
N HIS A 113 3.16 -3.52 -3.27
CA HIS A 113 4.48 -3.42 -3.88
C HIS A 113 5.16 -4.79 -3.93
N LEU A 114 5.48 -5.25 -5.13
CA LEU A 114 6.15 -6.54 -5.32
C LEU A 114 7.49 -6.58 -4.58
N LEU A 115 7.78 -7.73 -3.99
CA LEU A 115 8.96 -7.92 -3.13
C LEU A 115 10.26 -7.53 -3.81
N ARG A 116 10.48 -7.95 -5.07
CA ARG A 116 11.73 -7.76 -5.77
C ARG A 116 11.86 -6.45 -6.51
N SER A 117 10.80 -6.06 -7.22
CA SER A 117 10.82 -4.86 -8.07
C SER A 117 10.42 -3.59 -7.34
N ASP A 118 9.75 -3.70 -6.21
CA ASP A 118 9.13 -2.58 -5.49
C ASP A 118 8.09 -1.81 -6.32
N LYS A 119 7.62 -2.41 -7.41
CA LYS A 119 6.58 -1.86 -8.28
C LYS A 119 5.22 -2.42 -7.92
N ARG A 120 4.17 -1.65 -8.18
CA ARG A 120 2.82 -2.19 -8.10
C ARG A 120 2.63 -3.29 -9.15
N PRO A 121 1.88 -4.35 -8.87
CA PRO A 121 1.66 -5.44 -9.80
C PRO A 121 1.19 -4.99 -11.18
N LEU A 122 0.27 -4.05 -11.25
CA LEU A 122 -0.23 -3.55 -12.54
C LEU A 122 0.85 -2.84 -13.36
N GLU A 123 1.71 -2.04 -12.72
CA GLU A 123 2.84 -1.39 -13.39
C GLU A 123 3.85 -2.43 -13.90
N PHE A 124 4.14 -3.44 -13.09
CA PHE A 124 5.00 -4.55 -13.49
C PHE A 124 4.43 -5.32 -14.68
N PHE A 125 3.14 -5.64 -14.64
CA PHE A 125 2.46 -6.31 -15.74
C PHE A 125 2.49 -5.48 -17.03
N TYR A 126 2.20 -4.18 -16.94
CA TYR A 126 2.29 -3.27 -18.08
C TYR A 126 3.67 -3.26 -18.72
N GLU A 127 4.71 -3.12 -17.91
CA GLU A 127 6.08 -3.11 -18.41
C GLU A 127 6.50 -4.43 -19.05
N ARG A 128 6.08 -5.56 -18.47
CA ARG A 128 6.43 -6.90 -18.99
C ARG A 128 5.69 -7.26 -20.27
N THR A 129 4.46 -6.82 -20.44
CA THR A 129 3.61 -7.22 -21.56
C THR A 129 3.53 -6.20 -22.69
N CYS A 130 3.73 -4.93 -22.39
CA CYS A 130 3.52 -3.83 -23.33
C CYS A 130 4.80 -3.13 -23.79
N LEU A 131 5.94 -3.37 -23.14
CA LEU A 131 7.22 -2.80 -23.55
C LEU A 131 8.03 -3.81 -24.37
N PRO A 132 8.54 -3.42 -25.56
CA PRO A 132 9.22 -4.33 -26.50
C PRO A 132 10.47 -5.03 -25.95
N GLU A 133 11.11 -4.43 -24.95
CA GLU A 133 12.33 -4.96 -24.34
C GLU A 133 12.10 -6.12 -23.36
N SER A 134 10.84 -6.40 -23.04
CA SER A 134 10.48 -7.39 -22.02
C SER A 134 10.33 -8.79 -22.59
N ASP A 135 10.65 -9.80 -21.78
CA ASP A 135 10.57 -11.22 -22.16
C ASP A 135 9.12 -11.71 -22.39
N ASP A 136 8.15 -11.08 -21.73
CA ASP A 136 6.71 -11.40 -21.86
C ASP A 136 6.00 -10.47 -22.87
N TYR A 137 6.73 -9.71 -23.67
CA TYR A 137 6.15 -8.81 -24.65
C TYR A 137 5.34 -9.57 -25.70
N ASP A 138 4.11 -9.11 -25.89
CA ASP A 138 3.20 -9.57 -26.93
C ASP A 138 2.70 -8.36 -27.72
N GLU A 139 3.08 -8.27 -29.00
CA GLU A 139 2.77 -7.12 -29.84
C GLU A 139 1.26 -6.94 -30.07
N GLU A 140 0.53 -8.03 -30.27
CA GLU A 140 -0.93 -7.97 -30.46
C GLU A 140 -1.64 -7.56 -29.18
N PHE A 141 -1.24 -8.13 -28.04
CA PHE A 141 -1.76 -7.76 -26.75
C PHE A 141 -1.47 -6.29 -26.43
N ALA A 142 -0.25 -5.84 -26.66
CA ALA A 142 0.15 -4.45 -26.43
C ALA A 142 -0.64 -3.46 -27.30
N LYS A 143 -0.83 -3.75 -28.58
CA LYS A 143 -1.64 -2.93 -29.47
C LYS A 143 -3.09 -2.80 -28.99
N ARG A 144 -3.64 -3.90 -28.47
CA ARG A 144 -5.02 -3.95 -28.02
C ARG A 144 -5.25 -3.27 -26.70
N ASN A 145 -4.32 -3.38 -25.75
CA ASN A 145 -4.55 -3.08 -24.34
C ASN A 145 -3.64 -1.99 -23.75
N ARG A 146 -2.61 -1.53 -24.46
CA ARG A 146 -1.66 -0.55 -23.91
C ARG A 146 -2.34 0.69 -23.37
N ASP A 147 -3.21 1.30 -24.15
CA ASP A 147 -3.88 2.55 -23.77
C ASP A 147 -4.72 2.39 -22.49
N VAL A 148 -5.44 1.28 -22.38
CA VAL A 148 -6.27 0.97 -21.20
C VAL A 148 -5.37 0.73 -19.99
N LEU A 149 -4.32 -0.05 -20.13
CA LEU A 149 -3.38 -0.34 -19.03
C LEU A 149 -2.63 0.91 -18.57
N GLU A 150 -2.24 1.79 -19.48
CA GLU A 150 -1.63 3.08 -19.13
C GLU A 150 -2.56 3.93 -18.24
N GLU A 151 -3.84 3.99 -18.59
CA GLU A 151 -4.83 4.71 -17.77
C GLU A 151 -5.04 4.03 -16.42
N LEU A 152 -5.13 2.70 -16.38
CA LEU A 152 -5.24 1.96 -15.13
C LEU A 152 -4.01 2.12 -14.22
N CYS A 153 -2.82 2.26 -14.78
CA CYS A 153 -1.60 2.53 -14.00
C CYS A 153 -1.62 3.89 -13.29
N LYS A 154 -2.47 4.82 -13.70
CA LYS A 154 -2.68 6.11 -13.03
C LYS A 154 -3.64 6.01 -11.84
N ALA A 155 -4.27 4.87 -11.63
CA ALA A 155 -5.17 4.66 -10.51
C ALA A 155 -4.44 4.86 -9.18
N ARG A 156 -5.09 5.55 -8.25
CA ARG A 156 -4.58 5.78 -6.90
C ARG A 156 -5.65 5.53 -5.84
N LEU A 157 -5.23 5.03 -4.70
CA LEU A 157 -6.10 4.90 -3.54
C LEU A 157 -6.40 6.28 -2.97
N ALA A 158 -7.67 6.62 -2.84
CA ALA A 158 -8.11 7.90 -2.33
C ALA A 158 -9.18 7.74 -1.25
N ILE A 159 -9.20 8.68 -0.34
CA ILE A 159 -10.24 8.83 0.67
C ILE A 159 -10.86 10.22 0.50
N PHE A 160 -12.19 10.29 0.39
CA PHE A 160 -12.83 11.52 0.00
C PHE A 160 -14.26 11.64 0.55
N LYS A 161 -14.77 12.86 0.51
CA LYS A 161 -16.16 13.19 0.82
C LYS A 161 -16.86 13.74 -0.41
N ILE A 162 -18.15 13.46 -0.50
CA ILE A 162 -19.04 14.09 -1.46
C ILE A 162 -19.57 15.37 -0.83
N ASP A 163 -19.34 16.50 -1.51
CA ASP A 163 -19.82 17.79 -1.06
C ASP A 163 -21.19 18.13 -1.65
N SER A 164 -21.37 17.87 -2.93
CA SER A 164 -22.62 18.15 -3.64
C SER A 164 -22.68 17.39 -4.96
N TYR A 165 -23.84 17.50 -5.61
CA TYR A 165 -24.10 16.92 -6.91
C TYR A 165 -24.03 18.00 -7.97
N THR A 166 -23.58 17.64 -9.16
CA THR A 166 -23.65 18.50 -10.34
C THR A 166 -25.00 18.31 -11.03
N ASP A 167 -25.38 19.26 -11.85
CA ASP A 167 -26.61 19.16 -12.66
C ASP A 167 -26.57 17.98 -13.68
N ASP A 168 -25.35 17.54 -14.01
CA ASP A 168 -25.10 16.45 -14.96
C ASP A 168 -25.01 15.07 -14.31
N GLY A 169 -25.24 14.97 -13.00
CA GLY A 169 -25.20 13.71 -12.26
C GLY A 169 -23.81 13.27 -11.81
N ALA A 170 -22.80 14.14 -11.89
CA ALA A 170 -21.51 13.93 -11.27
C ALA A 170 -21.51 14.42 -9.82
N PHE A 171 -20.40 14.21 -9.11
CA PHE A 171 -20.24 14.56 -7.70
C PHE A 171 -19.05 15.49 -7.52
N TYR A 172 -19.26 16.62 -6.87
CA TYR A 172 -18.18 17.42 -6.34
C TYR A 172 -17.65 16.78 -5.07
N CYS A 173 -16.38 16.46 -5.07
CA CYS A 173 -15.72 15.75 -3.98
C CYS A 173 -14.56 16.56 -3.41
N THR A 174 -14.25 16.29 -2.16
CA THR A 174 -13.06 16.77 -1.50
C THR A 174 -12.22 15.60 -1.04
N ASP A 175 -10.95 15.57 -1.46
CA ASP A 175 -9.99 14.67 -0.85
C ASP A 175 -9.92 14.96 0.64
N TRP A 176 -10.18 13.93 1.45
CA TRP A 176 -10.35 14.12 2.88
C TRP A 176 -9.04 14.43 3.60
N LEU A 177 -7.91 14.03 3.04
CA LEU A 177 -6.59 14.28 3.61
C LEU A 177 -5.96 15.57 3.10
N SER A 178 -5.91 15.77 1.79
CA SER A 178 -5.26 16.92 1.17
C SER A 178 -6.14 18.17 1.08
N GLY A 179 -7.46 18.00 1.12
CA GLY A 179 -8.41 19.09 0.88
C GLY A 179 -8.58 19.46 -0.59
N GLU A 180 -7.94 18.76 -1.52
CA GLU A 180 -8.08 18.98 -2.94
C GLU A 180 -9.51 18.72 -3.42
N LYS A 181 -9.97 19.51 -4.38
CA LYS A 181 -11.30 19.40 -4.97
C LYS A 181 -11.22 18.69 -6.31
N TYR A 182 -12.15 17.78 -6.54
CA TYR A 182 -12.29 17.11 -7.82
C TYR A 182 -13.73 16.69 -8.09
N THR A 183 -14.01 16.36 -9.32
CA THR A 183 -15.32 15.92 -9.77
C THR A 183 -15.25 14.44 -10.16
N LEU A 184 -16.08 13.62 -9.57
CA LEU A 184 -16.13 12.19 -9.84
C LEU A 184 -17.47 11.80 -10.49
N SER A 185 -17.39 10.91 -11.44
CA SER A 185 -18.55 10.22 -11.99
C SER A 185 -18.84 8.96 -11.20
N LEU A 186 -19.85 9.03 -10.38
CA LEU A 186 -20.33 7.88 -9.62
C LEU A 186 -21.77 7.58 -10.04
N PRO A 187 -22.14 6.33 -10.29
CA PRO A 187 -23.50 5.95 -10.61
C PRO A 187 -24.39 5.91 -9.35
N LEU A 188 -24.38 7.01 -8.58
CA LEU A 188 -25.20 7.19 -7.38
C LEU A 188 -26.40 8.08 -7.68
N GLU A 189 -27.51 7.84 -7.00
CA GLU A 189 -28.67 8.74 -7.06
C GLU A 189 -28.61 9.79 -5.95
N GLU A 190 -29.17 10.98 -6.22
CA GLU A 190 -29.21 12.10 -5.29
C GLU A 190 -29.91 11.79 -3.95
N SER A 191 -30.73 10.73 -3.91
CA SER A 191 -31.53 10.36 -2.73
C SER A 191 -30.70 9.72 -1.62
N GLU A 192 -29.42 9.46 -1.81
CA GLU A 192 -28.58 8.82 -0.78
C GLU A 192 -28.01 9.82 0.19
N ASP A 193 -28.19 9.52 1.47
CA ASP A 193 -27.58 10.30 2.55
C ASP A 193 -26.11 9.90 2.74
N LEU A 194 -25.23 10.51 1.96
CA LEU A 194 -23.77 10.33 2.06
C LEU A 194 -23.09 11.50 2.80
N ASN A 195 -23.89 12.38 3.44
CA ASN A 195 -23.37 13.62 4.03
C ASN A 195 -22.28 13.41 5.09
N ASP A 196 -22.34 12.33 5.86
CA ASP A 196 -21.35 11.99 6.90
C ASP A 196 -20.48 10.79 6.52
N ALA A 197 -20.55 10.32 5.28
CA ALA A 197 -19.78 9.19 4.82
C ALA A 197 -18.40 9.61 4.34
N ILE A 198 -17.41 8.79 4.68
CA ILE A 198 -16.07 8.82 4.06
C ILE A 198 -16.01 7.69 3.06
N LEU A 199 -15.59 7.99 1.86
CA LEU A 199 -15.48 7.05 0.76
C LEU A 199 -14.01 6.71 0.53
N LEU A 200 -13.70 5.42 0.46
CA LEU A 200 -12.37 4.88 0.20
C LEU A 200 -12.41 4.03 -1.07
N GLY A 201 -11.61 4.36 -2.05
CA GLY A 201 -11.54 3.61 -3.30
C GLY A 201 -10.45 4.12 -4.23
N HIS A 202 -10.32 3.45 -5.36
CA HIS A 202 -9.38 3.88 -6.39
C HIS A 202 -10.02 4.87 -7.35
N ILE A 203 -9.34 5.96 -7.60
CA ILE A 203 -9.71 6.93 -8.63
C ILE A 203 -8.66 6.93 -9.73
N PHE A 204 -9.10 7.19 -10.95
CA PHE A 204 -8.23 7.26 -12.12
C PHE A 204 -8.80 8.23 -13.15
N TYR A 205 -8.08 8.39 -14.24
CA TYR A 205 -8.49 9.24 -15.35
C TYR A 205 -8.67 10.70 -14.95
N ASN A 206 -7.59 11.33 -14.49
CA ASN A 206 -7.61 12.72 -14.02
C ASN A 206 -8.63 12.97 -12.90
N GLU A 207 -8.83 11.97 -12.03
CA GLU A 207 -9.72 12.06 -10.87
C GLU A 207 -11.20 12.20 -11.22
N SER A 208 -11.58 11.85 -12.46
CA SER A 208 -12.95 11.99 -12.93
C SER A 208 -13.81 10.74 -12.78
N MET A 209 -13.23 9.62 -12.35
CA MET A 209 -13.94 8.36 -12.22
C MET A 209 -13.41 7.50 -11.10
N ILE A 210 -14.30 6.82 -10.40
CA ILE A 210 -13.97 5.77 -9.45
C ILE A 210 -14.02 4.43 -10.17
N MET A 211 -12.95 3.65 -9.95
CA MET A 211 -12.90 2.26 -10.39
C MET A 211 -13.47 1.34 -9.32
N ASN A 212 -14.05 0.25 -9.78
CA ASN A 212 -14.40 -0.93 -9.02
C ASN A 212 -14.92 -0.67 -7.59
N TYR A 213 -14.33 -1.26 -6.55
CA TYR A 213 -14.88 -1.23 -5.20
C TYR A 213 -14.62 0.08 -4.46
N VAL A 214 -15.68 0.68 -3.96
CA VAL A 214 -15.63 1.84 -3.08
C VAL A 214 -16.24 1.45 -1.73
N SER A 215 -15.46 1.57 -0.68
CA SER A 215 -15.95 1.40 0.69
C SER A 215 -16.59 2.68 1.18
N CYS A 216 -17.83 2.59 1.65
CA CYS A 216 -18.56 3.69 2.24
C CYS A 216 -18.60 3.50 3.77
N LEU A 217 -18.00 4.41 4.50
CA LEU A 217 -17.82 4.32 5.94
C LEU A 217 -18.50 5.48 6.64
N LYS A 218 -19.47 5.17 7.48
CA LYS A 218 -20.11 6.17 8.36
C LYS A 218 -19.32 6.27 9.65
N ILE A 219 -18.48 7.29 9.76
CA ILE A 219 -17.64 7.57 10.91
C ILE A 219 -18.13 8.87 11.56
N GLY A 220 -18.43 8.85 12.85
CA GLY A 220 -18.83 10.04 13.58
C GLY A 220 -17.75 11.14 13.56
N LYS A 221 -18.16 12.39 13.65
CA LYS A 221 -17.26 13.58 13.54
C LYS A 221 -16.06 13.54 14.48
N VAL A 222 -16.22 13.07 15.71
CA VAL A 222 -15.14 12.95 16.70
C VAL A 222 -14.12 11.89 16.25
N ALA A 223 -14.60 10.74 15.80
CA ALA A 223 -13.74 9.68 15.28
C ALA A 223 -13.03 10.10 13.99
N GLN A 224 -13.71 10.83 13.11
CA GLN A 224 -13.09 11.41 11.92
C GLN A 224 -11.91 12.32 12.25
N LYS A 225 -12.09 13.21 13.22
CA LYS A 225 -11.02 14.12 13.65
C LYS A 225 -9.83 13.37 14.23
N ARG A 226 -10.07 12.33 15.01
CA ARG A 226 -9.02 11.47 15.56
C ARG A 226 -8.31 10.71 14.48
N LEU A 227 -9.03 10.12 13.53
CA LEU A 227 -8.47 9.43 12.39
C LEU A 227 -7.56 10.36 11.56
N PHE A 228 -8.05 11.56 11.25
CA PHE A 228 -7.27 12.56 10.53
C PHE A 228 -5.96 12.90 11.27
N ASN A 229 -6.05 13.17 12.57
CA ASN A 229 -4.89 13.49 13.40
C ASN A 229 -3.86 12.33 13.43
N THR A 230 -4.34 11.09 13.54
CA THR A 230 -3.48 9.91 13.51
C THR A 230 -2.76 9.77 12.17
N LEU A 231 -3.49 9.89 11.06
CA LEU A 231 -2.89 9.81 9.72
C LEU A 231 -1.91 10.96 9.47
N LYS A 232 -2.25 12.16 9.92
CA LYS A 232 -1.35 13.32 9.84
C LYS A 232 -0.05 13.09 10.62
N SER A 233 -0.14 12.58 11.83
CA SER A 233 1.02 12.26 12.65
C SER A 233 1.87 11.16 12.03
N CYS A 234 1.26 10.13 11.46
CA CYS A 234 1.97 9.09 10.73
C CYS A 234 2.68 9.65 9.48
N LYS A 235 2.03 10.57 8.75
CA LYS A 235 2.66 11.23 7.61
C LYS A 235 3.84 12.09 8.03
N GLU A 236 3.72 12.87 9.08
CA GLU A 236 4.81 13.69 9.62
C GLU A 236 5.99 12.80 10.06
N TRP A 237 5.70 11.66 10.65
CA TRP A 237 6.71 10.65 11.00
C TRP A 237 7.42 10.09 9.77
N TYR A 238 6.66 9.68 8.76
CA TYR A 238 7.19 9.20 7.50
C TYR A 238 8.01 10.28 6.75
N ASN A 239 7.61 11.54 6.83
CA ASN A 239 8.32 12.64 6.19
C ASN A 239 9.75 12.86 6.73
N ILE A 240 10.12 12.24 7.83
CA ILE A 240 11.52 12.26 8.30
C ILE A 240 12.43 11.50 7.34
N GLN A 241 12.00 10.35 6.84
CA GLN A 241 12.77 9.62 5.83
C GLN A 241 12.52 10.12 4.39
N ASP A 242 11.35 10.69 4.10
CA ASP A 242 11.00 11.24 2.79
C ASP A 242 10.32 12.61 2.94
N PRO A 243 11.12 13.68 3.09
CA PRO A 243 10.59 15.02 3.32
C PRO A 243 9.72 15.56 2.17
N ALA A 244 9.91 15.06 0.96
CA ALA A 244 9.19 15.50 -0.23
C ALA A 244 7.83 14.82 -0.41
N ALA A 245 7.53 13.77 0.36
CA ALA A 245 6.29 13.04 0.21
C ALA A 245 5.08 13.89 0.63
N ASP A 246 4.18 14.12 -0.31
CA ASP A 246 2.85 14.64 -0.08
C ASP A 246 1.89 13.52 0.39
N TRP A 247 0.61 13.83 0.52
CA TRP A 247 -0.38 12.83 0.91
C TRP A 247 -0.48 11.67 -0.09
N GLU A 248 -0.44 11.95 -1.38
CA GLU A 248 -0.52 10.92 -2.42
C GLU A 248 0.67 9.98 -2.35
N ALA A 249 1.88 10.49 -2.27
CA ALA A 249 3.10 9.68 -2.14
C ALA A 249 3.14 8.88 -0.83
N PHE A 250 2.70 9.50 0.28
CA PHE A 250 2.59 8.82 1.56
C PHE A 250 1.61 7.63 1.51
N ILE A 251 0.42 7.82 0.95
CA ILE A 251 -0.59 6.77 0.82
C ILE A 251 -0.12 5.69 -0.17
N ALA A 252 0.49 6.07 -1.28
CA ALA A 252 1.03 5.12 -2.25
C ALA A 252 2.08 4.19 -1.62
N ARG A 253 2.86 4.68 -0.67
CA ARG A 253 3.85 3.87 0.06
C ARG A 253 3.26 3.09 1.24
N ASN A 254 2.17 3.57 1.84
CA ASN A 254 1.56 3.01 3.03
C ASN A 254 0.04 2.76 2.85
N PRO A 255 -0.38 2.03 1.81
CA PRO A 255 -1.82 1.86 1.53
C PRO A 255 -2.54 1.08 2.64
N MET A 256 -1.87 0.12 3.26
CA MET A 256 -2.46 -0.68 4.33
C MET A 256 -2.64 0.11 5.63
N LEU A 257 -1.79 1.09 5.88
CA LEU A 257 -1.99 2.01 6.99
C LEU A 257 -3.34 2.74 6.85
N LEU A 258 -3.59 3.31 5.67
CA LEU A 258 -4.86 3.99 5.41
C LEU A 258 -6.06 3.03 5.56
N ARG A 259 -6.02 1.89 4.90
CA ARG A 259 -7.11 0.90 4.92
C ARG A 259 -7.42 0.42 6.34
N HIS A 260 -6.40 0.03 7.09
CA HIS A 260 -6.59 -0.49 8.44
C HIS A 260 -7.01 0.60 9.44
N MET A 261 -6.45 1.80 9.35
CA MET A 261 -6.85 2.90 10.23
C MET A 261 -8.30 3.32 9.97
N VAL A 262 -8.70 3.46 8.72
CA VAL A 262 -10.09 3.78 8.35
C VAL A 262 -11.05 2.71 8.89
N PHE A 263 -10.73 1.44 8.71
CA PHE A 263 -11.53 0.32 9.22
C PHE A 263 -11.65 0.36 10.75
N LEU A 264 -10.54 0.52 11.47
CA LEU A 264 -10.52 0.52 12.93
C LEU A 264 -11.32 1.69 13.51
N TYR A 265 -11.16 2.89 12.96
CA TYR A 265 -11.91 4.05 13.42
C TYR A 265 -13.40 3.96 13.06
N SER A 266 -13.80 3.17 12.08
CA SER A 266 -15.20 2.87 11.81
C SER A 266 -15.81 1.88 12.79
N ALA A 267 -14.99 0.95 13.32
CA ALA A 267 -15.43 -0.13 14.21
C ALA A 267 -15.23 0.18 15.70
N PHE A 268 -14.17 0.93 16.05
CA PHE A 268 -13.75 1.17 17.43
C PHE A 268 -13.54 2.66 17.71
N VAL A 269 -14.33 3.23 18.60
CA VAL A 269 -14.31 4.67 18.92
C VAL A 269 -13.14 5.08 19.83
N ASN A 270 -12.46 4.14 20.48
CA ASN A 270 -11.53 4.41 21.59
C ASN A 270 -10.07 4.04 21.30
N LEU A 271 -9.58 4.30 20.08
CA LEU A 271 -8.15 4.19 19.82
C LEU A 271 -7.38 5.35 20.48
N ASN A 272 -6.25 5.05 21.09
CA ASN A 272 -5.41 6.04 21.74
C ASN A 272 -4.87 7.06 20.72
N ASN A 273 -4.71 8.31 21.16
CA ASN A 273 -4.05 9.31 20.31
C ASN A 273 -2.59 8.95 20.09
N PHE A 274 -2.19 8.99 18.84
CA PHE A 274 -0.81 8.87 18.45
C PHE A 274 -0.04 10.13 18.87
N ASN A 275 0.98 9.96 19.69
CA ASN A 275 1.81 11.07 20.16
C ASN A 275 3.25 10.60 20.36
N TYR A 276 4.01 10.61 19.27
CA TYR A 276 5.43 10.24 19.30
C TYR A 276 6.30 11.46 19.02
N GLU A 277 7.38 11.57 19.77
CA GLU A 277 8.43 12.55 19.54
C GLU A 277 9.72 11.84 19.14
N THR A 278 10.49 12.46 18.26
CA THR A 278 11.79 11.95 17.84
C THR A 278 12.83 13.07 17.86
N GLU A 279 14.08 12.69 18.15
CA GLU A 279 15.24 13.58 18.04
C GLU A 279 15.74 13.72 16.58
N HIS A 280 15.22 12.89 15.65
CA HIS A 280 15.73 12.80 14.28
C HIS A 280 15.01 13.69 13.27
N LYS A 281 14.40 14.79 13.70
CA LYS A 281 13.61 15.71 12.84
C LYS A 281 14.43 16.33 11.69
N ASN A 282 15.73 16.45 11.87
CA ASN A 282 16.65 17.04 10.89
C ASN A 282 17.49 15.99 10.17
N TYR A 283 16.96 14.77 10.05
CA TYR A 283 17.65 13.66 9.42
C TYR A 283 18.00 13.95 7.96
N LEU A 284 19.24 13.69 7.59
CA LEU A 284 19.73 13.70 6.22
C LEU A 284 20.33 12.33 5.93
N PRO A 285 19.79 11.56 4.99
CA PRO A 285 20.32 10.24 4.65
C PRO A 285 21.71 10.36 4.04
N THR A 286 22.58 9.46 4.48
CA THR A 286 23.93 9.32 3.93
C THR A 286 23.88 8.79 2.50
N GLU A 287 24.74 9.31 1.63
CA GLU A 287 24.95 8.76 0.30
C GLU A 287 25.47 7.32 0.40
N ILE A 288 24.96 6.45 -0.43
CA ILE A 288 25.24 5.02 -0.38
C ILE A 288 26.44 4.68 -1.26
N ASP A 289 27.46 4.06 -0.67
CA ASP A 289 28.58 3.45 -1.38
C ASP A 289 28.27 1.99 -1.69
N TYR A 290 27.80 1.71 -2.88
CA TYR A 290 27.44 0.35 -3.34
C TYR A 290 28.64 -0.61 -3.47
N LYS A 291 29.87 -0.14 -3.29
CA LYS A 291 31.07 -0.98 -3.23
C LYS A 291 31.36 -1.50 -1.82
N ASP A 292 30.63 -1.01 -0.83
CA ASP A 292 30.79 -1.45 0.56
C ASP A 292 30.44 -2.95 0.68
N ARG A 293 31.36 -3.72 1.24
CA ARG A 293 31.21 -5.17 1.41
C ARG A 293 30.09 -5.55 2.37
N VAL A 294 29.78 -4.71 3.35
CA VAL A 294 28.67 -4.94 4.28
C VAL A 294 27.34 -4.83 3.56
N ILE A 295 27.19 -3.88 2.66
CA ILE A 295 25.98 -3.75 1.81
C ILE A 295 25.75 -5.00 0.98
N LEU A 296 26.80 -5.54 0.38
CA LEU A 296 26.73 -6.80 -0.35
C LEU A 296 26.27 -7.96 0.53
N ARG A 297 26.78 -8.05 1.75
CA ARG A 297 26.41 -9.09 2.72
C ARG A 297 24.96 -8.94 3.21
N ILE A 298 24.52 -7.72 3.46
CA ILE A 298 23.12 -7.44 3.80
C ILE A 298 22.20 -8.03 2.74
N ARG A 299 22.47 -7.75 1.48
CA ARG A 299 21.68 -8.26 0.36
C ARG A 299 21.72 -9.79 0.28
N GLN A 300 22.89 -10.38 0.37
CA GLN A 300 23.07 -11.83 0.35
C GLN A 300 22.38 -12.56 1.50
N MET A 301 22.23 -11.92 2.66
CA MET A 301 21.51 -12.47 3.81
C MET A 301 20.00 -12.31 3.69
N MET A 302 19.53 -11.18 3.21
CA MET A 302 18.09 -10.85 3.21
C MET A 302 17.33 -11.41 1.99
N GLU A 303 17.92 -11.42 0.80
CA GLU A 303 17.23 -11.88 -0.42
C GLU A 303 16.76 -13.34 -0.34
N PRO A 304 17.55 -14.32 0.17
CA PRO A 304 17.08 -15.70 0.27
C PRO A 304 15.89 -15.91 1.21
N TYR A 305 15.68 -15.00 2.14
CA TYR A 305 14.55 -15.03 3.08
C TYR A 305 13.39 -14.15 2.62
N HIS A 306 13.43 -13.70 1.36
CA HIS A 306 12.36 -12.98 0.69
C HIS A 306 11.94 -11.66 1.35
N PHE A 307 12.89 -10.94 1.91
CA PHE A 307 12.64 -9.56 2.31
C PHE A 307 12.33 -8.70 1.09
N ALA A 308 11.43 -7.74 1.28
CA ALA A 308 11.13 -6.77 0.24
C ALA A 308 12.36 -5.94 -0.14
N GLU A 309 12.50 -5.59 -1.40
CA GLU A 309 13.60 -4.71 -1.86
C GLU A 309 13.59 -3.38 -1.09
N ARG A 310 12.41 -2.88 -0.74
CA ARG A 310 12.26 -1.71 0.13
C ARG A 310 12.93 -1.90 1.49
N ASP A 311 12.73 -3.05 2.13
CA ASP A 311 13.32 -3.35 3.44
C ASP A 311 14.85 -3.48 3.34
N ILE A 312 15.34 -4.14 2.30
CA ILE A 312 16.79 -4.25 2.04
C ILE A 312 17.41 -2.85 1.89
N LYS A 313 16.78 -1.95 1.16
CA LYS A 313 17.23 -0.56 1.01
C LYS A 313 17.24 0.21 2.33
N LEU A 314 16.27 -0.03 3.20
CA LEU A 314 16.24 0.59 4.53
C LEU A 314 17.39 0.09 5.42
N VAL A 315 17.72 -1.19 5.37
CA VAL A 315 18.88 -1.73 6.09
C VAL A 315 20.20 -1.18 5.53
N ILE A 316 20.31 -1.07 4.22
CA ILE A 316 21.47 -0.47 3.56
C ILE A 316 21.63 0.99 3.99
N GLN A 317 20.54 1.74 4.09
CA GLN A 317 20.58 3.13 4.56
C GLN A 317 21.01 3.20 6.03
N LEU A 318 20.47 2.34 6.88
CA LEU A 318 20.85 2.24 8.29
C LEU A 318 22.34 1.96 8.46
N TRP A 319 22.87 1.01 7.73
CA TRP A 319 24.30 0.73 7.71
C TRP A 319 25.12 1.91 7.20
N SER A 320 24.71 2.53 6.12
CA SER A 320 25.41 3.66 5.51
C SER A 320 25.49 4.86 6.48
N ASP A 321 24.41 5.13 7.19
CA ASP A 321 24.36 6.17 8.22
C ASP A 321 25.30 5.87 9.38
N PHE A 322 25.39 4.61 9.78
CA PHE A 322 26.33 4.17 10.81
C PHE A 322 27.78 4.28 10.34
N LYS A 323 28.07 3.82 9.13
CA LYS A 323 29.44 3.75 8.58
C LYS A 323 30.16 5.10 8.61
N VAL A 324 29.48 6.20 8.31
CA VAL A 324 30.09 7.54 8.34
C VAL A 324 30.46 8.01 9.74
N LYS A 325 29.84 7.44 10.78
CA LYS A 325 30.16 7.70 12.19
C LYS A 325 31.18 6.72 12.76
N PHE A 326 31.41 5.61 12.04
CA PHE A 326 32.29 4.53 12.46
C PHE A 326 33.69 4.73 11.88
N CYS A 327 34.59 5.21 12.71
CA CYS A 327 35.95 5.60 12.28
C CYS A 327 36.97 4.45 12.22
N ARG A 328 36.52 3.19 12.33
CA ARG A 328 37.37 2.00 12.31
C ARG A 328 37.22 1.22 11.02
N GLU A 329 38.25 0.44 10.67
CA GLU A 329 38.21 -0.47 9.54
C GLU A 329 37.22 -1.64 9.80
N VAL A 330 36.39 -1.95 8.82
CA VAL A 330 35.48 -3.10 8.87
C VAL A 330 36.25 -4.35 8.43
N ARG A 331 36.58 -5.22 9.38
CA ARG A 331 37.32 -6.46 9.11
C ARG A 331 36.45 -7.67 8.88
N MET A 332 35.25 -7.69 9.44
CA MET A 332 34.31 -8.82 9.36
C MET A 332 32.93 -8.31 8.87
N PRO A 333 32.70 -8.24 7.57
CA PRO A 333 31.44 -7.69 7.03
C PRO A 333 30.19 -8.40 7.52
N ASP A 334 30.23 -9.72 7.71
CA ASP A 334 29.07 -10.52 8.08
C ASP A 334 28.50 -10.16 9.45
N ILE A 335 29.35 -9.90 10.44
CA ILE A 335 28.87 -9.56 11.78
C ILE A 335 28.21 -8.18 11.81
N TRP A 336 28.70 -7.24 11.04
CA TRP A 336 28.12 -5.90 10.92
C TRP A 336 26.82 -5.91 10.11
N ALA A 337 26.76 -6.70 9.05
CA ALA A 337 25.52 -6.92 8.29
C ALA A 337 24.44 -7.53 9.19
N ALA A 338 24.79 -8.54 9.98
CA ALA A 338 23.89 -9.15 10.95
C ALA A 338 23.37 -8.16 11.99
N GLY A 339 24.25 -7.31 12.52
CA GLY A 339 23.88 -6.25 13.47
C GLY A 339 22.90 -5.24 12.88
N ALA A 340 23.12 -4.79 11.65
CA ALA A 340 22.25 -3.85 10.95
C ALA A 340 20.87 -4.47 10.66
N ILE A 341 20.81 -5.71 10.19
CA ILE A 341 19.56 -6.45 9.97
C ILE A 341 18.79 -6.62 11.28
N PHE A 342 19.48 -7.00 12.34
CA PHE A 342 18.88 -7.16 13.68
C PHE A 342 18.21 -5.86 14.14
N ASP A 343 18.90 -4.74 14.04
CA ASP A 343 18.37 -3.44 14.45
C ASP A 343 17.17 -3.01 13.61
N PHE A 344 17.21 -3.24 12.30
CA PHE A 344 16.06 -2.99 11.43
C PHE A 344 14.84 -3.79 11.84
N ILE A 345 14.99 -5.07 12.10
CA ILE A 345 13.88 -5.94 12.53
C ILE A 345 13.34 -5.49 13.88
N LYS A 346 14.21 -5.14 14.82
CA LYS A 346 13.79 -4.71 16.17
C LYS A 346 13.13 -3.34 16.17
N THR A 347 13.62 -2.37 15.41
CA THR A 347 13.02 -1.03 15.38
C THR A 347 11.63 -1.05 14.72
N ASN A 348 11.42 -1.89 13.71
CA ASN A 348 10.12 -2.03 13.06
C ASN A 348 9.13 -2.87 13.88
N GLY A 349 9.62 -3.76 14.75
CA GLY A 349 8.78 -4.67 15.52
C GLY A 349 8.03 -5.68 14.66
N VAL A 350 8.47 -5.85 13.42
CA VAL A 350 7.87 -6.71 12.43
C VAL A 350 8.49 -8.09 12.51
N TYR A 351 7.68 -9.08 12.21
CA TYR A 351 8.05 -10.49 12.21
C TYR A 351 8.22 -11.09 13.60
N ASN A 352 7.63 -12.25 13.77
CA ASN A 352 7.88 -13.13 14.91
C ASN A 352 9.27 -13.78 14.81
N TYR A 353 10.29 -13.00 14.43
CA TYR A 353 11.65 -13.47 14.41
C TYR A 353 12.27 -13.31 15.79
N ASP A 354 12.50 -14.44 16.45
CA ASP A 354 13.39 -14.44 17.61
C ASP A 354 14.85 -14.24 17.17
N ASP A 355 15.72 -14.05 18.15
CA ASP A 355 17.13 -13.76 17.87
C ASP A 355 17.82 -14.93 17.16
N GLU A 356 17.42 -16.17 17.46
CA GLU A 356 17.93 -17.38 16.82
C GLU A 356 17.56 -17.44 15.34
N LYS A 357 16.36 -17.06 15.00
CA LYS A 357 15.90 -16.98 13.60
C LYS A 357 16.65 -15.90 12.82
N ILE A 358 16.90 -14.76 13.44
CA ILE A 358 17.69 -13.68 12.81
C ILE A 358 19.13 -14.15 12.59
N ALA A 359 19.73 -14.83 13.57
CA ALA A 359 21.10 -15.35 13.42
C ALA A 359 21.18 -16.41 12.29
N GLU A 360 20.19 -17.28 12.17
CA GLU A 360 20.10 -18.26 11.08
C GLU A 360 20.08 -17.57 9.71
N LEU A 361 19.23 -16.58 9.55
CA LEU A 361 19.16 -15.80 8.31
C LEU A 361 20.47 -15.04 8.02
N CYS A 362 21.22 -14.64 9.06
CA CYS A 362 22.50 -13.96 8.96
C CYS A 362 23.70 -14.92 8.89
N HIS A 363 23.57 -16.03 8.18
CA HIS A 363 24.61 -17.04 7.98
C HIS A 363 25.19 -17.61 9.29
N ASN A 364 24.32 -17.78 10.29
CA ASN A 364 24.67 -18.32 11.61
C ASN A 364 25.79 -17.53 12.32
N VAL A 365 25.80 -16.22 12.21
CA VAL A 365 26.64 -15.38 13.05
C VAL A 365 26.30 -15.66 14.51
N PRO A 366 27.29 -15.84 15.40
CA PRO A 366 27.00 -16.09 16.81
C PRO A 366 26.12 -15.01 17.43
N LEU A 367 25.11 -15.43 18.21
CA LEU A 367 24.12 -14.51 18.81
C LEU A 367 24.72 -13.38 19.62
N ASP A 368 25.70 -13.68 20.44
CA ASP A 368 26.38 -12.70 21.29
C ASP A 368 27.14 -11.67 20.45
N VAL A 369 27.74 -12.09 19.35
CA VAL A 369 28.42 -11.21 18.40
C VAL A 369 27.44 -10.32 17.67
N MET A 370 26.36 -10.91 17.14
CA MET A 370 25.30 -10.17 16.46
C MET A 370 24.69 -9.10 17.37
N ARG A 371 24.32 -9.45 18.59
CA ARG A 371 23.76 -8.53 19.59
C ARG A 371 24.72 -7.41 19.94
N ARG A 372 26.00 -7.71 20.05
CA ARG A 372 27.03 -6.70 20.33
C ARG A 372 27.18 -5.70 19.21
N MET A 373 27.22 -6.17 17.95
CA MET A 373 27.28 -5.27 16.79
C MET A 373 26.01 -4.45 16.65
N ALA A 374 24.86 -5.06 16.83
CA ALA A 374 23.57 -4.40 16.85
C ALA A 374 23.50 -3.30 17.91
N LYS A 375 23.97 -3.57 19.12
CA LYS A 375 24.03 -2.58 20.20
C LYS A 375 24.92 -1.38 19.86
N GLU A 376 26.08 -1.63 19.27
CA GLU A 376 26.98 -0.55 18.85
C GLU A 376 26.33 0.35 17.79
N ILE A 377 25.66 -0.25 16.80
CA ILE A 377 24.92 0.49 15.77
C ILE A 377 23.76 1.27 16.40
N TRP A 378 22.96 0.62 17.22
CA TRP A 378 21.79 1.21 17.88
C TRP A 378 22.16 2.44 18.70
N VAL A 379 23.15 2.32 19.55
CA VAL A 379 23.60 3.42 20.41
C VAL A 379 24.22 4.55 19.60
N THR A 380 25.09 4.22 18.64
CA THR A 380 25.76 5.23 17.80
C THR A 380 24.79 6.06 16.99
N LEU A 381 23.75 5.44 16.44
CA LEU A 381 22.73 6.12 15.66
C LEU A 381 21.57 6.69 16.51
N GLY A 382 21.52 6.36 17.80
CA GLY A 382 20.37 6.70 18.63
C GLY A 382 19.08 6.12 18.08
N ILE A 383 19.07 4.84 17.68
CA ILE A 383 17.90 4.20 17.12
C ILE A 383 16.78 4.13 18.17
N GLU A 384 15.57 4.41 17.73
CA GLU A 384 14.36 4.38 18.54
C GLU A 384 13.48 3.18 18.13
N LYS A 385 12.56 2.80 19.00
CA LYS A 385 11.48 1.89 18.60
C LYS A 385 10.64 2.61 17.54
N HIS A 386 10.36 1.94 16.43
CA HIS A 386 9.70 2.53 15.25
C HIS A 386 10.42 3.78 14.72
N ASP A 387 11.72 3.69 14.60
CA ASP A 387 12.58 4.81 14.17
C ASP A 387 12.15 5.33 12.79
N PRO A 388 11.81 6.62 12.66
CA PRO A 388 11.24 7.16 11.43
C PRO A 388 12.20 7.13 10.25
N ARG A 389 13.50 7.04 10.51
CA ARG A 389 14.52 6.96 9.44
C ARG A 389 14.50 5.62 8.72
N TYR A 390 14.08 4.54 9.40
CA TYR A 390 14.22 3.16 8.92
C TYR A 390 12.90 2.39 8.97
N ILE A 391 11.79 3.06 9.25
CA ILE A 391 10.48 2.43 9.37
C ILE A 391 9.93 2.03 7.99
N ASN A 392 9.35 0.82 7.92
CA ASN A 392 8.60 0.36 6.77
C ASN A 392 7.08 0.47 7.01
N GLU A 393 6.27 0.06 6.02
CA GLU A 393 4.81 0.12 6.10
C GLU A 393 4.25 -0.65 7.31
N GLU A 394 4.76 -1.85 7.54
CA GLU A 394 4.32 -2.68 8.67
C GLU A 394 4.70 -2.04 10.01
N GLY A 395 5.91 -1.50 10.09
CA GLY A 395 6.39 -0.81 11.28
C GLY A 395 5.58 0.43 11.63
N ILE A 396 5.23 1.25 10.65
CA ILE A 396 4.40 2.44 10.87
C ILE A 396 2.97 2.07 11.26
N LEU A 397 2.43 1.00 10.69
CA LEU A 397 1.12 0.46 11.08
C LEU A 397 1.12 -0.03 12.53
N LEU A 398 2.13 -0.82 12.92
CA LEU A 398 2.27 -1.29 14.32
C LEU A 398 2.45 -0.12 15.29
N MET A 399 3.21 0.89 14.91
CA MET A 399 3.36 2.09 15.71
C MET A 399 2.03 2.80 15.94
N ALA A 400 1.24 2.95 14.89
CA ALA A 400 -0.07 3.60 14.97
C ALA A 400 -1.08 2.82 15.84
N LEU A 401 -0.87 1.51 16.00
CA LEU A 401 -1.70 0.63 16.83
C LEU A 401 -1.23 0.50 18.28
N SER A 402 -0.02 0.87 18.57
CA SER A 402 0.54 0.83 19.91
C SER A 402 0.26 2.14 20.67
#